data_fae6465f2e4f956b16e38d9bd2831288
#
_entry.id   fae6465f2e4f956b16e38d9bd2831288
#
_cell.length_a   1.000
_cell.length_b   1.000
_cell.length_c   1.000
_cell.angle_alpha   90.00
_cell.angle_beta   90.00
_cell.angle_gamma   90.00
#
_symmetry.space_group_name_H-M   'P 1'
#
loop_
_entity.id
_entity.type
_entity.pdbx_description
1 polymer ?
#
loop_
_entity_poly.entity_id
_entity_poly.type
_entity_poly.pdbx_seq_one_letter_code
_entity_poly.pdbx_strand_id
1 'polypeptide(L)'
;HAVLPGRCGKCLLASLRPGGLVYPHTDAANDYFLGSFRVHVPVLTNSQVHFFSGRRLFQMAAGEAWSVNNLAPHAVLNLHPRAPRVHLIFDIFPDAAAVELLARLPEAPGLENEALFRQVASRRPAAVQKP
;
A
#
# COMPACT_ATOMS: atom_id res chain seq x y z
N HIS A 1 11.02 23.40 2.99
CA HIS A 1 10.64 22.10 2.41
C HIS A 1 10.95 21.01 3.43
N ALA A 2 9.93 20.29 3.90
CA ALA A 2 10.15 19.10 4.71
C ALA A 2 10.73 18.01 3.80
N VAL A 3 11.94 17.56 4.09
CA VAL A 3 12.56 16.42 3.41
C VAL A 3 12.33 15.19 4.30
N LEU A 4 11.83 14.12 3.73
CA LEU A 4 11.73 12.84 4.45
C LEU A 4 13.15 12.36 4.78
N PRO A 5 13.47 12.08 6.05
CA PRO A 5 14.77 11.60 6.43
C PRO A 5 14.99 10.15 5.97
N GLY A 6 16.27 9.74 5.91
CA GLY A 6 16.66 8.43 5.41
C GLY A 6 17.08 8.46 3.94
N ARG A 7 17.51 7.30 3.45
CA ARG A 7 17.97 7.13 2.06
C ARG A 7 16.83 6.55 1.20
N CYS A 8 16.47 7.25 0.14
CA CYS A 8 15.48 6.76 -0.82
C CYS A 8 16.01 5.51 -1.55
N GLY A 9 15.17 4.49 -1.60
CA GLY A 9 15.38 3.27 -2.34
C GLY A 9 14.66 3.25 -3.67
N LYS A 10 13.93 2.17 -3.96
CA LYS A 10 13.10 2.06 -5.18
C LYS A 10 12.00 3.10 -5.16
N CYS A 11 11.72 3.66 -6.32
CA CYS A 11 10.63 4.61 -6.53
C CYS A 11 9.91 4.22 -7.82
N LEU A 12 8.59 4.15 -7.77
CA LEU A 12 7.76 3.78 -8.93
C LEU A 12 6.40 4.47 -8.90
N LEU A 13 5.83 4.65 -10.07
CA LEU A 13 4.45 5.08 -10.24
C LEU A 13 3.62 3.84 -10.59
N ALA A 14 2.74 3.43 -9.66
CA ALA A 14 1.93 2.23 -9.80
C ALA A 14 0.49 2.58 -10.15
N SER A 15 -0.01 2.04 -11.26
CA SER A 15 -1.39 2.19 -11.69
C SER A 15 -2.18 0.90 -11.47
N LEU A 16 -3.36 1.01 -10.86
CA LEU A 16 -4.34 -0.05 -10.75
C LEU A 16 -5.58 0.32 -11.56
N ARG A 17 -5.86 -0.46 -12.59
CA ARG A 17 -6.99 -0.23 -13.51
C ARG A 17 -8.35 -0.23 -12.78
N PRO A 18 -9.39 0.32 -13.39
CA PRO A 18 -10.77 0.15 -12.94
C PRO A 18 -11.12 -1.33 -12.74
N GLY A 19 -11.78 -1.67 -11.63
CA GLY A 19 -12.10 -3.05 -11.25
C GLY A 19 -10.89 -3.91 -10.89
N GLY A 20 -9.69 -3.32 -10.82
CA GLY A 20 -8.45 -4.05 -10.56
C GLY A 20 -8.28 -4.47 -9.11
N LEU A 21 -7.51 -5.54 -8.92
CA LEU A 21 -7.13 -6.07 -7.62
C LEU A 21 -5.63 -6.36 -7.59
N VAL A 22 -4.95 -5.81 -6.60
CA VAL A 22 -3.66 -6.33 -6.12
C VAL A 22 -3.99 -7.38 -5.07
N TYR A 23 -3.69 -8.64 -5.39
CA TYR A 23 -4.02 -9.77 -4.53
C TYR A 23 -3.34 -9.68 -3.16
N PRO A 24 -3.91 -10.28 -2.12
CA PRO A 24 -3.26 -10.35 -0.81
C PRO A 24 -1.87 -10.97 -0.91
N HIS A 25 -0.86 -10.26 -0.44
CA HIS A 25 0.54 -10.68 -0.44
C HIS A 25 1.31 -9.98 0.68
N THR A 26 2.53 -10.41 0.90
CA THR A 26 3.52 -9.75 1.75
C THR A 26 4.78 -9.49 0.93
N ASP A 27 5.51 -8.44 1.26
CA ASP A 27 6.81 -8.15 0.62
C ASP A 27 8.00 -8.77 1.40
N ALA A 28 7.72 -9.60 2.39
CA ALA A 28 8.73 -10.18 3.29
C ALA A 28 9.73 -11.16 2.62
N ALA A 29 9.60 -11.39 1.30
CA ALA A 29 10.34 -12.43 0.59
C ALA A 29 11.83 -12.12 0.32
N ASN A 30 12.31 -10.90 0.64
CA ASN A 30 13.74 -10.57 0.48
C ASN A 30 14.21 -9.52 1.48
N ASP A 31 15.52 -9.52 1.73
CA ASP A 31 16.20 -8.67 2.71
C ASP A 31 16.06 -7.16 2.40
N TYR A 32 15.85 -6.79 1.14
CA TYR A 32 15.62 -5.39 0.77
C TYR A 32 14.45 -4.78 1.54
N PHE A 33 13.35 -5.50 1.62
CA PHE A 33 12.14 -5.00 2.32
C PHE A 33 12.24 -5.10 3.83
N LEU A 34 13.08 -5.99 4.36
CA LEU A 34 13.33 -6.09 5.80
C LEU A 34 14.07 -4.86 6.36
N GLY A 35 14.89 -4.21 5.52
CA GLY A 35 15.67 -3.03 5.89
C GLY A 35 15.03 -1.69 5.52
N SER A 36 13.84 -1.68 4.92
CA SER A 36 13.19 -0.47 4.44
C SER A 36 11.72 -0.40 4.89
N PHE A 37 11.15 0.80 4.88
CA PHE A 37 9.71 0.98 4.96
C PHE A 37 9.17 1.62 3.69
N ARG A 38 7.93 1.31 3.36
CA ARG A 38 7.29 1.75 2.13
C ARG A 38 6.36 2.92 2.37
N VAL A 39 6.49 3.93 1.52
CA VAL A 39 5.61 5.10 1.51
C VAL A 39 4.76 5.09 0.25
N HIS A 40 3.46 5.31 0.42
CA HIS A 40 2.49 5.51 -0.64
C HIS A 40 2.02 6.96 -0.64
N VAL A 41 2.08 7.60 -1.81
CA VAL A 41 1.47 8.90 -2.05
C VAL A 41 0.43 8.74 -3.15
N PRO A 42 -0.87 8.81 -2.82
CA PRO A 42 -1.92 8.77 -3.82
C PRO A 42 -1.83 9.98 -4.74
N VAL A 43 -1.69 9.76 -6.05
CA VAL A 43 -1.71 10.79 -7.10
C VAL A 43 -3.11 10.90 -7.69
N LEU A 44 -3.70 9.75 -8.03
CA LEU A 44 -5.11 9.63 -8.44
C LEU A 44 -5.76 8.54 -7.58
N THR A 45 -6.88 8.90 -6.96
CA THR A 45 -7.65 7.98 -6.13
C THR A 45 -9.12 8.36 -6.16
N ASN A 46 -9.97 7.53 -5.59
CA ASN A 46 -11.41 7.77 -5.45
C ASN A 46 -11.95 6.99 -4.25
N SER A 47 -13.19 7.26 -3.83
CA SER A 47 -13.83 6.65 -2.66
C SER A 47 -14.06 5.14 -2.77
N GLN A 48 -13.87 4.55 -3.94
CA GLN A 48 -14.02 3.10 -4.18
C GLN A 48 -12.68 2.38 -4.27
N VAL A 49 -11.58 3.06 -3.96
CA VAL A 49 -10.26 2.44 -3.76
C VAL A 49 -10.10 2.05 -2.30
N HIS A 50 -9.83 0.79 -2.07
CA HIS A 50 -9.69 0.21 -0.75
C HIS A 50 -8.31 -0.42 -0.60
N PHE A 51 -7.52 0.08 0.35
CA PHE A 51 -6.26 -0.52 0.74
C PHE A 51 -6.47 -1.36 2.00
N PHE A 52 -6.09 -2.63 1.96
CA PHE A 52 -6.16 -3.53 3.09
C PHE A 52 -4.78 -3.74 3.70
N SER A 53 -4.67 -3.61 5.01
CA SER A 53 -3.56 -4.10 5.81
C SER A 53 -4.12 -5.07 6.85
N GLY A 54 -3.79 -6.36 6.72
CA GLY A 54 -4.51 -7.40 7.42
C GLY A 54 -6.02 -7.35 7.13
N ARG A 55 -6.83 -7.25 8.15
CA ARG A 55 -8.30 -7.17 8.04
C ARG A 55 -8.83 -5.72 7.99
N ARG A 56 -7.96 -4.73 8.18
CA ARG A 56 -8.34 -3.33 8.23
C ARG A 56 -8.26 -2.68 6.87
N LEU A 57 -9.22 -1.83 6.60
CA LEU A 57 -9.42 -1.09 5.37
C LEU A 57 -9.04 0.36 5.58
N PHE A 58 -8.30 0.91 4.63
CA PHE A 58 -7.87 2.30 4.62
C PHE A 58 -8.26 2.96 3.30
N GLN A 59 -8.71 4.21 3.38
CA GLN A 59 -8.87 5.11 2.24
C GLN A 59 -7.83 6.21 2.34
N MET A 60 -6.96 6.27 1.36
CA MET A 60 -5.86 7.22 1.30
C MET A 60 -6.26 8.35 0.34
N ALA A 61 -6.30 9.59 0.82
CA ALA A 61 -6.65 10.73 -0.02
C ALA A 61 -5.48 11.17 -0.90
N ALA A 62 -5.78 11.81 -2.02
CA ALA A 62 -4.75 12.33 -2.92
C ALA A 62 -3.90 13.39 -2.22
N GLY A 63 -2.58 13.31 -2.38
CA GLY A 63 -1.60 14.21 -1.77
C GLY A 63 -1.19 13.86 -0.34
N GLU A 64 -1.82 12.88 0.30
CA GLU A 64 -1.34 12.33 1.57
C GLU A 64 -0.10 11.46 1.37
N ALA A 65 0.69 11.30 2.43
CA ALA A 65 1.78 10.32 2.48
C ALA A 65 1.49 9.29 3.58
N TRP A 66 1.49 8.03 3.21
CA TRP A 66 1.18 6.91 4.08
C TRP A 66 2.38 5.99 4.23
N SER A 67 2.86 5.80 5.44
CA SER A 67 3.78 4.70 5.73
C SER A 67 2.99 3.41 5.90
N VAL A 68 3.35 2.40 5.13
CA VAL A 68 2.63 1.13 5.08
C VAL A 68 3.55 0.00 5.54
N ASN A 69 3.06 -0.82 6.46
CA ASN A 69 3.75 -2.06 6.81
C ASN A 69 3.56 -3.10 5.70
N ASN A 70 4.45 -3.09 4.73
CA ASN A 70 4.43 -4.01 3.59
C ASN A 70 4.91 -5.43 3.94
N LEU A 71 5.42 -5.65 5.15
CA LEU A 71 5.74 -6.99 5.67
C LEU A 71 4.48 -7.71 6.19
N ALA A 72 3.46 -6.96 6.57
CA ALA A 72 2.14 -7.53 6.88
C ALA A 72 1.35 -7.85 5.60
N PRO A 73 0.43 -8.83 5.63
CA PRO A 73 -0.45 -9.11 4.49
C PRO A 73 -1.22 -7.85 4.09
N HIS A 74 -1.13 -7.49 2.81
CA HIS A 74 -1.83 -6.32 2.28
C HIS A 74 -2.38 -6.57 0.88
N ALA A 75 -3.39 -5.81 0.50
CA ALA A 75 -4.09 -5.90 -0.78
C ALA A 75 -4.65 -4.54 -1.19
N VAL A 76 -4.94 -4.35 -2.47
CA VAL A 76 -5.61 -3.15 -2.96
C VAL A 76 -6.73 -3.53 -3.91
N LEU A 77 -7.92 -2.98 -3.70
CA LEU A 77 -9.07 -3.16 -4.56
C LEU A 77 -9.54 -1.81 -5.08
N ASN A 78 -9.71 -1.68 -6.39
CA ASN A 78 -10.33 -0.53 -7.04
C ASN A 78 -11.68 -0.97 -7.61
N LEU A 79 -12.77 -0.62 -6.94
CA LEU A 79 -14.14 -0.96 -7.37
C LEU A 79 -14.71 0.05 -8.38
N HIS A 80 -14.01 1.17 -8.63
CA HIS A 80 -14.52 2.18 -9.55
C HIS A 80 -14.59 1.62 -10.99
N PRO A 81 -15.71 1.83 -11.71
CA PRO A 81 -15.92 1.20 -13.03
C PRO A 81 -15.08 1.84 -14.14
N ARG A 82 -14.58 3.07 -13.98
CA ARG A 82 -13.91 3.82 -15.03
C ARG A 82 -12.61 4.53 -14.64
N ALA A 83 -12.41 4.84 -13.34
CA ALA A 83 -11.26 5.59 -12.89
C ALA A 83 -10.14 4.66 -12.39
N PRO A 84 -8.90 4.81 -12.86
CA PRO A 84 -7.75 4.12 -12.31
C PRO A 84 -7.36 4.71 -10.94
N ARG A 85 -6.61 3.93 -10.19
CA ARG A 85 -5.87 4.40 -9.02
C ARG A 85 -4.40 4.51 -9.39
N VAL A 86 -3.77 5.65 -9.09
CA VAL A 86 -2.34 5.85 -9.32
C VAL A 86 -1.68 6.31 -8.02
N HIS A 87 -0.67 5.59 -7.58
CA HIS A 87 0.15 5.94 -6.44
C HIS A 87 1.62 6.09 -6.84
N LEU A 88 2.26 7.12 -6.34
CA LEU A 88 3.70 7.15 -6.22
C LEU A 88 4.07 6.28 -5.00
N ILE A 89 4.93 5.30 -5.22
CA ILE A 89 5.38 4.36 -4.18
C ILE A 89 6.89 4.42 -4.12
N PHE A 90 7.44 4.62 -2.95
CA PHE A 90 8.89 4.58 -2.76
C PHE A 90 9.28 3.98 -1.42
N ASP A 91 10.47 3.41 -1.38
CA ASP A 91 11.02 2.78 -0.20
C ASP A 91 12.06 3.70 0.43
N ILE A 92 12.10 3.74 1.76
CA ILE A 92 13.08 4.49 2.54
C ILE A 92 13.87 3.52 3.41
N PHE A 93 15.19 3.56 3.30
CA PHE A 93 16.10 2.95 4.27
C PHE A 93 16.27 3.94 5.40
N PRO A 94 15.73 3.66 6.60
CA PRO A 94 15.65 4.64 7.66
C PRO A 94 17.04 4.92 8.27
N ASP A 95 17.25 6.18 8.61
CA ASP A 95 18.22 6.62 9.60
C ASP A 95 17.52 6.88 10.95
N ALA A 96 18.26 7.33 11.95
CA ALA A 96 17.70 7.61 13.27
C ALA A 96 16.57 8.66 13.22
N ALA A 97 16.69 9.67 12.36
CA ALA A 97 15.68 10.71 12.20
C ALA A 97 14.40 10.18 11.56
N ALA A 98 14.51 9.25 10.60
CA ALA A 98 13.36 8.59 9.98
C ALA A 98 12.62 7.71 11.00
N VAL A 99 13.34 6.96 11.81
CA VAL A 99 12.75 6.14 12.90
C VAL A 99 12.02 7.02 13.90
N GLU A 100 12.63 8.12 14.32
CA GLU A 100 12.00 9.07 15.25
C GLU A 100 10.75 9.73 14.65
N LEU A 101 10.79 10.10 13.38
CA LEU A 101 9.63 10.64 12.67
C LEU A 101 8.48 9.62 12.65
N LEU A 102 8.75 8.38 12.24
CA LEU A 102 7.73 7.32 12.19
C LEU A 102 7.11 7.05 13.56
N ALA A 103 7.91 7.04 14.63
CA ALA A 103 7.44 6.81 15.98
C ALA A 103 6.48 7.90 16.50
N ARG A 104 6.53 9.10 15.91
CA ARG A 104 5.66 10.24 16.26
C ARG A 104 4.41 10.35 15.40
N LEU A 105 4.34 9.64 14.26
CA LEU A 105 3.18 9.70 13.41
C LEU A 105 2.00 8.96 14.04
N PRO A 106 0.78 9.51 13.93
CA PRO A 106 -0.39 8.82 14.43
C PRO A 106 -0.66 7.55 13.61
N GLU A 107 -1.02 6.48 14.28
CA GLU A 107 -1.54 5.29 13.62
C GLU A 107 -2.97 5.53 13.17
N ALA A 108 -3.25 5.29 11.89
CA ALA A 108 -4.62 5.31 11.40
C ALA A 108 -5.35 4.05 11.89
N PRO A 109 -6.53 4.17 12.51
CA PRO A 109 -7.23 3.01 13.07
C PRO A 109 -7.76 2.06 12.00
N GLY A 110 -7.96 2.55 10.77
CA GLY A 110 -8.61 1.80 9.70
C GLY A 110 -10.07 1.48 10.01
N LEU A 111 -10.76 0.93 9.03
CA LEU A 111 -12.15 0.49 9.14
C LEU A 111 -12.22 -1.03 9.02
N GLU A 112 -13.25 -1.63 9.61
CA GLU A 112 -13.54 -3.04 9.42
C GLU A 112 -14.71 -3.19 8.44
N ASN A 113 -14.50 -3.97 7.39
CA ASN A 113 -15.54 -4.36 6.44
C ASN A 113 -15.34 -5.83 6.08
N GLU A 114 -15.97 -6.68 6.87
CA GLU A 114 -15.81 -8.13 6.76
C GLU A 114 -16.28 -8.68 5.40
N ALA A 115 -17.36 -8.14 4.83
CA ALA A 115 -17.86 -8.58 3.54
C ALA A 115 -16.85 -8.29 2.42
N LEU A 116 -16.30 -7.08 2.42
CA LEU A 116 -15.31 -6.66 1.43
C LEU A 116 -13.97 -7.39 1.63
N PHE A 117 -13.57 -7.60 2.88
CA PHE A 117 -12.38 -8.40 3.21
C PHE A 117 -12.50 -9.83 2.67
N ARG A 118 -13.63 -10.51 2.89
CA ARG A 118 -13.86 -11.85 2.37
C ARG A 118 -13.83 -11.88 0.84
N GLN A 119 -14.40 -10.88 0.19
CA GLN A 119 -14.35 -10.75 -1.26
C GLN A 119 -12.91 -10.68 -1.79
N VAL A 120 -12.03 -9.94 -1.11
CA VAL A 120 -10.61 -9.81 -1.48
C VAL A 120 -9.85 -11.09 -1.15
N ALA A 121 -10.02 -11.63 0.06
CA ALA A 121 -9.32 -12.81 0.55
C ALA A 121 -9.64 -14.09 -0.25
N SER A 122 -10.86 -14.20 -0.79
CA SER A 122 -11.28 -15.34 -1.62
C SER A 122 -10.72 -15.31 -3.04
N ARG A 123 -10.26 -14.15 -3.53
CA ARG A 123 -9.70 -14.02 -4.88
C ARG A 123 -8.25 -14.46 -4.88
N ARG A 124 -7.91 -15.32 -5.83
CA ARG A 124 -6.53 -15.76 -6.09
C ARG A 124 -6.16 -15.43 -7.53
N PRO A 125 -4.87 -15.13 -7.81
CA PRO A 125 -4.42 -15.03 -9.18
C PRO A 125 -4.73 -16.33 -9.90
N ALA A 126 -5.16 -16.25 -11.15
CA ALA A 126 -5.26 -17.42 -11.99
C ALA A 126 -3.88 -18.12 -12.01
N ALA A 127 -3.87 -19.43 -11.84
CA ALA A 127 -2.62 -20.18 -11.90
C ALA A 127 -1.95 -19.90 -13.24
N VAL A 128 -0.75 -19.34 -13.20
CA VAL A 128 0.07 -19.18 -14.40
C VAL A 128 0.46 -20.58 -14.82
N GLN A 129 -0.17 -21.11 -15.85
CA GLN A 129 0.33 -22.33 -16.50
C GLN A 129 1.67 -21.96 -17.13
N LYS A 130 2.75 -22.48 -16.58
CA LYS A 130 4.04 -22.46 -17.29
C LYS A 130 3.88 -23.30 -18.57
N PRO A 131 4.34 -22.78 -19.71
CA PRO A 131 4.39 -23.57 -20.94
C PRO A 131 5.31 -24.78 -20.81
#